data_8afd3c9aee12b739c2b97eb5f04cafd7
#
_entry.id   8afd3c9aee12b739c2b97eb5f04cafd7
#
_cell.length_a   1.000
_cell.length_b   1.000
_cell.length_c   1.000
_cell.angle_alpha   90.00
_cell.angle_beta   90.00
_cell.angle_gamma   90.00
#
_symmetry.space_group_name_H-M   'P 1'
#
loop_
_entity.id
_entity.type
_entity.pdbx_description
1 polymer ?
#
loop_
_entity_poly.entity_id
_entity_poly.type
_entity_poly.pdbx_seq_one_letter_code
_entity_poly.pdbx_strand_id
1 'polypeptide(L)'
;MLSNIQANNFCKPHNIPQKNTNFVAKYKTMGANSSYKAMHDIVEQTKEGTILIPDDFTTCGTPDAVRSGLSRLCRNGLLYRFAKGIYYRPLYDKWDGTLREPSLDAIALKIAQRDNARIIPTGAYALNKLGLSTQVPANIIYITDGSARQVKFGEGKSITFRPSNDLGNFAYQSQLMQLAVLAMREIGEKTITEDQKGIIKNMITSHVSEQEFNHDIVLAPTWIKTILQR
;
A
#
# COMPACT_ATOMS: atom_id res chain seq x y z
N MET A 1 9.71 -8.61 21.13
CA MET A 1 8.97 -7.54 20.44
C MET A 1 8.56 -7.98 19.02
N LEU A 2 7.81 -9.08 18.93
CA LEU A 2 7.41 -9.71 17.64
C LEU A 2 5.88 -9.80 17.50
N SER A 3 5.13 -8.92 18.16
CA SER A 3 3.67 -9.04 18.28
C SER A 3 2.86 -8.22 17.27
N ASN A 4 3.45 -7.70 16.18
CA ASN A 4 2.74 -6.88 15.18
C ASN A 4 2.95 -7.29 13.72
N ILE A 5 3.26 -8.59 13.46
CA ILE A 5 2.99 -9.15 12.13
C ILE A 5 1.55 -9.68 12.18
N GLN A 6 0.61 -8.78 12.44
CA GLN A 6 -0.77 -9.05 12.06
C GLN A 6 -0.80 -9.11 10.53
N ALA A 7 -1.35 -10.21 10.03
CA ALA A 7 -1.69 -10.43 8.63
C ALA A 7 -2.50 -9.23 8.09
N ASN A 8 -1.81 -8.14 7.78
CA ASN A 8 -2.38 -7.05 7.03
C ASN A 8 -2.59 -7.57 5.62
N ASN A 9 -3.85 -7.80 5.29
CA ASN A 9 -4.39 -8.15 3.99
C ASN A 9 -3.78 -7.28 2.88
N PHE A 10 -2.65 -7.70 2.36
CA PHE A 10 -2.12 -7.21 1.11
C PHE A 10 -2.94 -7.86 -0.01
N CYS A 11 -3.76 -7.08 -0.69
CA CYS A 11 -4.48 -7.42 -1.92
C CYS A 11 -5.03 -8.86 -2.08
N LYS A 12 -5.98 -9.26 -1.23
CA LYS A 12 -7.11 -10.01 -1.80
C LYS A 12 -7.97 -8.98 -2.55
N PRO A 13 -8.54 -9.30 -3.74
CA PRO A 13 -9.58 -8.47 -4.31
C PRO A 13 -10.74 -8.46 -3.32
N HIS A 14 -10.74 -7.49 -2.42
CA HIS A 14 -11.88 -7.30 -1.53
C HIS A 14 -13.02 -6.86 -2.43
N ASN A 15 -14.14 -7.56 -2.31
CA ASN A 15 -15.43 -7.13 -2.80
C ASN A 15 -15.50 -5.61 -2.74
N ILE A 16 -15.38 -4.99 -3.91
CA ILE A 16 -15.76 -3.61 -4.11
C ILE A 16 -17.21 -3.58 -3.66
N PRO A 17 -17.60 -2.81 -2.62
CA PRO A 17 -18.99 -2.65 -2.32
C PRO A 17 -19.65 -2.22 -3.63
N GLN A 18 -20.57 -3.02 -4.14
CA GLN A 18 -21.28 -2.73 -5.38
C GLN A 18 -21.78 -1.31 -5.27
N LYS A 19 -21.37 -0.47 -6.22
CA LYS A 19 -21.74 0.93 -6.32
C LYS A 19 -23.25 1.00 -6.11
N ASN A 20 -23.65 1.58 -5.01
CA ASN A 20 -25.06 1.81 -4.73
C ASN A 20 -25.55 2.79 -5.81
N THR A 21 -26.12 2.25 -6.89
CA THR A 21 -26.53 3.00 -8.08
C THR A 21 -27.53 4.11 -7.75
N ASN A 22 -28.23 4.00 -6.63
CA ASN A 22 -29.16 5.04 -6.16
C ASN A 22 -28.43 6.25 -5.56
N PHE A 23 -27.19 6.12 -5.09
CA PHE A 23 -26.39 7.23 -4.58
C PHE A 23 -25.81 8.06 -5.72
N VAL A 24 -25.42 7.43 -6.82
CA VAL A 24 -24.81 8.07 -7.99
C VAL A 24 -25.79 8.99 -8.73
N ALA A 25 -27.07 8.66 -8.77
CA ALA A 25 -28.11 9.44 -9.49
C ALA A 25 -28.38 10.79 -8.83
N LYS A 26 -28.21 10.91 -7.51
CA LYS A 26 -28.58 12.11 -6.73
C LYS A 26 -27.65 13.32 -6.95
N TYR A 27 -26.41 13.11 -7.41
CA TYR A 27 -25.38 14.15 -7.43
C TYR A 27 -24.96 14.66 -8.81
N LYS A 28 -25.57 14.15 -9.90
CA LYS A 28 -25.15 14.44 -11.27
C LYS A 28 -25.50 15.85 -11.78
N THR A 29 -26.28 16.64 -11.01
CA THR A 29 -26.77 17.99 -11.41
C THR A 29 -26.61 19.08 -10.34
N MET A 30 -25.62 18.93 -9.45
CA MET A 30 -25.50 19.82 -8.29
C MET A 30 -24.52 20.99 -8.55
N GLY A 31 -24.92 22.23 -8.23
CA GLY A 31 -24.05 23.42 -8.27
C GLY A 31 -22.87 23.33 -7.29
N ALA A 32 -21.85 24.18 -7.45
CA ALA A 32 -20.57 24.13 -6.72
C ALA A 32 -20.68 24.06 -5.18
N ASN A 33 -21.68 24.68 -4.58
CA ASN A 33 -21.94 24.60 -3.13
C ASN A 33 -22.47 23.23 -2.71
N SER A 34 -23.22 22.57 -3.59
CA SER A 34 -23.76 21.25 -3.37
C SER A 34 -22.66 20.17 -3.49
N SER A 35 -21.75 20.31 -4.45
CA SER A 35 -20.58 19.45 -4.60
C SER A 35 -19.69 19.49 -3.36
N TYR A 36 -19.43 20.68 -2.82
CA TYR A 36 -18.65 20.82 -1.58
C TYR A 36 -19.33 20.17 -0.39
N LYS A 37 -20.65 20.35 -0.23
CA LYS A 37 -21.40 19.73 0.86
C LYS A 37 -21.33 18.20 0.80
N ALA A 38 -21.52 17.62 -0.39
CA ALA A 38 -21.41 16.18 -0.59
C ALA A 38 -20.00 15.65 -0.24
N MET A 39 -18.95 16.37 -0.64
CA MET A 39 -17.57 16.02 -0.28
C MET A 39 -17.32 16.13 1.23
N HIS A 40 -17.81 17.17 1.86
CA HIS A 40 -17.73 17.39 3.30
C HIS A 40 -18.37 16.23 4.06
N ASP A 41 -19.59 15.84 3.69
CA ASP A 41 -20.34 14.76 4.31
C ASP A 41 -19.58 13.41 4.19
N ILE A 42 -18.97 13.15 3.02
CA ILE A 42 -18.12 11.96 2.81
C ILE A 42 -16.93 11.98 3.76
N VAL A 43 -16.24 13.11 3.87
CA VAL A 43 -15.05 13.22 4.74
C VAL A 43 -15.43 13.06 6.21
N GLU A 44 -16.54 13.64 6.65
CA GLU A 44 -16.99 13.48 8.05
C GLU A 44 -17.34 12.04 8.40
N GLN A 45 -17.91 11.28 7.47
CA GLN A 45 -18.23 9.86 7.64
C GLN A 45 -17.03 8.94 7.48
N THR A 46 -15.94 9.43 6.89
CA THR A 46 -14.71 8.66 6.69
C THR A 46 -13.96 8.55 8.01
N LYS A 47 -13.41 7.38 8.33
CA LYS A 47 -12.60 7.18 9.55
C LYS A 47 -11.36 8.08 9.53
N GLU A 48 -11.00 8.66 10.68
CA GLU A 48 -9.72 9.35 10.87
C GLU A 48 -8.54 8.43 10.50
N GLY A 49 -7.49 8.99 9.94
CA GLY A 49 -6.36 8.24 9.44
C GLY A 49 -6.53 7.65 8.02
N THR A 50 -7.68 7.86 7.37
CA THR A 50 -7.94 7.35 6.03
C THR A 50 -7.29 8.23 4.97
N ILE A 51 -6.68 7.59 3.97
CA ILE A 51 -6.10 8.24 2.80
C ILE A 51 -7.19 8.37 1.73
N LEU A 52 -7.34 9.57 1.20
CA LEU A 52 -8.31 9.94 0.18
C LEU A 52 -7.60 10.49 -1.06
N ILE A 53 -8.18 10.24 -2.21
CA ILE A 53 -7.71 10.73 -3.52
C ILE A 53 -8.88 11.40 -4.25
N PRO A 54 -8.64 12.23 -5.28
CA PRO A 54 -9.72 12.89 -6.04
C PRO A 54 -10.75 11.91 -6.59
N ASP A 55 -10.33 10.68 -6.92
CA ASP A 55 -11.18 9.63 -7.49
C ASP A 55 -12.25 9.14 -6.51
N ASP A 56 -12.03 9.29 -5.19
CA ASP A 56 -13.03 8.96 -4.16
C ASP A 56 -14.24 9.92 -4.19
N PHE A 57 -14.11 11.08 -4.88
CA PHE A 57 -15.12 12.14 -4.95
C PHE A 57 -15.71 12.34 -6.36
N THR A 58 -15.49 11.40 -7.29
CA THR A 58 -15.96 11.52 -8.69
C THR A 58 -17.49 11.66 -8.79
N THR A 59 -18.22 11.16 -7.79
CA THR A 59 -19.69 11.30 -7.74
C THR A 59 -20.15 12.65 -7.22
N CYS A 60 -19.27 13.48 -6.65
CA CYS A 60 -19.64 14.76 -6.04
C CYS A 60 -19.68 15.92 -7.02
N GLY A 61 -19.15 15.77 -8.25
CA GLY A 61 -19.15 16.85 -9.24
C GLY A 61 -18.10 16.69 -10.33
N THR A 62 -17.87 17.78 -11.05
CA THR A 62 -16.83 17.83 -12.09
C THR A 62 -15.42 17.78 -11.47
N PRO A 63 -14.39 17.37 -12.23
CA PRO A 63 -13.00 17.36 -11.74
C PRO A 63 -12.54 18.69 -11.15
N ASP A 64 -12.99 19.82 -11.70
CA ASP A 64 -12.64 21.14 -11.18
C ASP A 64 -13.36 21.49 -9.88
N ALA A 65 -14.64 21.09 -9.75
CA ALA A 65 -15.38 21.22 -8.51
C ALA A 65 -14.77 20.37 -7.40
N VAL A 66 -14.36 19.12 -7.71
CA VAL A 66 -13.65 18.23 -6.77
C VAL A 66 -12.31 18.85 -6.35
N ARG A 67 -11.52 19.37 -7.28
CA ARG A 67 -10.23 20.03 -6.97
C ARG A 67 -10.42 21.22 -6.03
N SER A 68 -11.39 22.07 -6.34
CA SER A 68 -11.73 23.24 -5.52
C SER A 68 -12.26 22.83 -4.14
N GLY A 69 -13.10 21.81 -4.09
CA GLY A 69 -13.65 21.25 -2.85
C GLY A 69 -12.55 20.70 -1.94
N LEU A 70 -11.63 19.88 -2.48
CA LEU A 70 -10.47 19.35 -1.74
C LEU A 70 -9.60 20.48 -1.17
N SER A 71 -9.35 21.52 -1.95
CA SER A 71 -8.61 22.71 -1.47
C SER A 71 -9.32 23.40 -0.30
N ARG A 72 -10.65 23.52 -0.35
CA ARG A 72 -11.45 24.10 0.75
C ARG A 72 -11.45 23.21 2.00
N LEU A 73 -11.58 21.88 1.83
CA LEU A 73 -11.52 20.92 2.93
C LEU A 73 -10.17 20.98 3.64
N CYS A 74 -9.07 21.12 2.89
CA CYS A 74 -7.74 21.33 3.48
C CYS A 74 -7.63 22.65 4.25
N ARG A 75 -8.15 23.77 3.69
CA ARG A 75 -8.13 25.06 4.38
C ARG A 75 -8.94 25.07 5.67
N ASN A 76 -10.01 24.27 5.71
CA ASN A 76 -10.87 24.13 6.88
C ASN A 76 -10.34 23.09 7.89
N GLY A 77 -9.16 22.49 7.65
CA GLY A 77 -8.56 21.50 8.55
C GLY A 77 -9.20 20.11 8.55
N LEU A 78 -10.20 19.87 7.69
CA LEU A 78 -10.87 18.56 7.60
C LEU A 78 -10.03 17.53 6.85
N LEU A 79 -9.14 17.99 5.97
CA LEU A 79 -8.16 17.15 5.27
C LEU A 79 -6.77 17.77 5.38
N TYR A 80 -5.76 16.92 5.44
CA TYR A 80 -4.37 17.29 5.27
C TYR A 80 -3.90 16.83 3.89
N ARG A 81 -3.22 17.69 3.13
CA ARG A 81 -2.64 17.33 1.84
C ARG A 81 -1.24 16.79 2.04
N PHE A 82 -1.09 15.48 1.94
CA PHE A 82 0.20 14.81 2.14
C PHE A 82 1.12 14.91 0.92
N ALA A 83 0.55 14.78 -0.29
CA ALA A 83 1.24 14.97 -1.55
C ALA A 83 0.26 15.42 -2.65
N LYS A 84 0.76 15.66 -3.87
CA LYS A 84 -0.11 15.99 -5.01
C LYS A 84 -1.11 14.87 -5.28
N GLY A 85 -2.42 15.17 -5.08
CA GLY A 85 -3.52 14.22 -5.28
C GLY A 85 -3.63 13.17 -4.18
N ILE A 86 -2.95 13.33 -3.04
CA ILE A 86 -3.04 12.45 -1.89
C ILE A 86 -3.43 13.29 -0.68
N TYR A 87 -4.57 12.97 -0.12
CA TYR A 87 -5.17 13.65 1.02
C TYR A 87 -5.34 12.65 2.15
N TYR A 88 -5.46 13.16 3.35
CA TYR A 88 -5.50 12.37 4.55
C TYR A 88 -6.47 12.99 5.54
N ARG A 89 -7.41 12.20 6.07
CA ARG A 89 -8.23 12.67 7.18
C ARG A 89 -7.37 12.67 8.44
N PRO A 90 -7.11 13.83 9.07
CA PRO A 90 -6.22 13.91 10.22
C PRO A 90 -6.57 12.92 11.31
N LEU A 91 -5.57 12.25 11.83
CA LEU A 91 -5.63 11.44 13.03
C LEU A 91 -4.59 12.00 14.01
N TYR A 92 -5.04 12.43 15.16
CA TYR A 92 -4.16 12.98 16.18
C TYR A 92 -3.89 11.94 17.26
N ASP A 93 -2.66 11.93 17.76
CA ASP A 93 -2.34 11.14 18.95
C ASP A 93 -3.12 11.68 20.15
N LYS A 94 -3.66 10.75 20.93
CA LYS A 94 -4.49 11.11 22.11
C LYS A 94 -3.67 11.64 23.29
N TRP A 95 -2.34 11.35 23.30
CA TRP A 95 -1.48 11.71 24.42
C TRP A 95 -0.86 13.09 24.26
N ASP A 96 -0.33 13.39 23.08
CA ASP A 96 0.42 14.61 22.82
C ASP A 96 -0.22 15.51 21.75
N GLY A 97 -1.34 15.10 21.17
CA GLY A 97 -2.04 15.87 20.14
C GLY A 97 -1.27 15.98 18.81
N THR A 98 -0.18 15.23 18.62
CA THR A 98 0.57 15.27 17.37
C THR A 98 -0.19 14.62 16.22
N LEU A 99 -0.05 15.18 15.01
CA LEU A 99 -0.61 14.59 13.81
C LEU A 99 0.13 13.30 13.48
N ARG A 100 -0.60 12.18 13.45
CA ARG A 100 -0.07 10.90 12.99
C ARG A 100 -0.05 10.87 11.48
N GLU A 101 1.15 10.82 10.91
CA GLU A 101 1.30 10.66 9.47
C GLU A 101 0.84 9.27 9.01
N PRO A 102 0.21 9.15 7.81
CA PRO A 102 -0.13 7.86 7.24
C PRO A 102 1.14 7.08 6.89
N SER A 103 1.09 5.75 7.05
CA SER A 103 2.21 4.92 6.64
C SER A 103 2.43 4.97 5.13
N LEU A 104 3.68 4.91 4.69
CA LEU A 104 4.02 4.88 3.26
C LEU A 104 3.41 3.67 2.55
N ASP A 105 3.25 2.53 3.25
CA ASP A 105 2.51 1.37 2.73
C ASP A 105 1.05 1.69 2.43
N ALA A 106 0.35 2.34 3.36
CA ALA A 106 -1.05 2.68 3.15
C ALA A 106 -1.23 3.61 1.95
N ILE A 107 -0.29 4.55 1.77
CA ILE A 107 -0.26 5.44 0.61
C ILE A 107 0.01 4.64 -0.67
N ALA A 108 1.01 3.75 -0.66
CA ALA A 108 1.34 2.92 -1.82
C ALA A 108 0.17 2.03 -2.24
N LEU A 109 -0.50 1.40 -1.27
CA LEU A 109 -1.68 0.58 -1.52
C LEU A 109 -2.85 1.39 -2.09
N LYS A 110 -3.10 2.60 -1.57
CA LYS A 110 -4.17 3.47 -2.10
C LYS A 110 -3.90 3.88 -3.55
N ILE A 111 -2.64 4.17 -3.89
CA ILE A 111 -2.23 4.48 -5.26
C ILE A 111 -2.41 3.25 -6.16
N ALA A 112 -1.97 2.08 -5.72
CA ALA A 112 -2.09 0.83 -6.45
C ALA A 112 -3.57 0.47 -6.72
N GLN A 113 -4.44 0.63 -5.72
CA GLN A 113 -5.89 0.43 -5.86
C GLN A 113 -6.49 1.35 -6.91
N ARG A 114 -6.14 2.65 -6.90
CA ARG A 114 -6.59 3.60 -7.91
C ARG A 114 -6.17 3.18 -9.31
N ASP A 115 -4.92 2.75 -9.46
CA ASP A 115 -4.34 2.38 -10.75
C ASP A 115 -4.71 0.94 -11.17
N ASN A 116 -5.50 0.23 -10.35
CA ASN A 116 -5.86 -1.19 -10.50
C ASN A 116 -4.62 -2.07 -10.73
N ALA A 117 -3.56 -1.81 -9.98
CA ALA A 117 -2.26 -2.44 -10.09
C ALA A 117 -1.91 -3.22 -8.83
N ARG A 118 -1.13 -4.29 -8.98
CA ARG A 118 -0.51 -5.01 -7.88
C ARG A 118 0.84 -4.42 -7.58
N ILE A 119 1.21 -4.40 -6.31
CA ILE A 119 2.50 -3.89 -5.84
C ILE A 119 3.13 -4.84 -4.83
N ILE A 120 4.45 -4.94 -4.87
CA ILE A 120 5.23 -5.75 -3.95
C ILE A 120 6.43 -4.93 -3.48
N PRO A 121 6.67 -4.79 -2.18
CA PRO A 121 7.86 -4.11 -1.68
C PRO A 121 9.12 -4.86 -2.08
N THR A 122 10.19 -4.13 -2.42
CA THR A 122 11.46 -4.71 -2.83
C THR A 122 12.65 -3.98 -2.20
N GLY A 123 13.86 -4.50 -2.41
CA GLY A 123 15.08 -3.92 -1.90
C GLY A 123 15.16 -3.89 -0.39
N ALA A 124 15.81 -2.87 0.15
CA ALA A 124 15.99 -2.67 1.58
C ALA A 124 14.65 -2.64 2.35
N TYR A 125 13.56 -2.24 1.70
CA TYR A 125 12.27 -2.22 2.35
C TYR A 125 11.67 -3.62 2.52
N ALA A 126 11.88 -4.53 1.57
CA ALA A 126 11.50 -5.94 1.73
C ALA A 126 12.26 -6.59 2.91
N LEU A 127 13.55 -6.28 3.05
CA LEU A 127 14.36 -6.76 4.19
C LEU A 127 13.85 -6.24 5.52
N ASN A 128 13.51 -4.95 5.58
CA ASN A 128 12.93 -4.34 6.77
C ASN A 128 11.59 -4.98 7.14
N LYS A 129 10.72 -5.22 6.16
CA LYS A 129 9.42 -5.89 6.35
C LYS A 129 9.55 -7.29 6.94
N LEU A 130 10.59 -8.02 6.57
CA LEU A 130 10.90 -9.34 7.10
C LEU A 130 11.70 -9.31 8.42
N GLY A 131 11.99 -8.13 8.96
CA GLY A 131 12.81 -8.01 10.16
C GLY A 131 14.29 -8.40 9.97
N LEU A 132 14.73 -8.56 8.72
CA LEU A 132 16.14 -8.84 8.37
C LEU A 132 17.02 -7.59 8.40
N SER A 133 16.40 -6.41 8.48
CA SER A 133 17.04 -5.12 8.64
C SER A 133 16.22 -4.24 9.57
N THR A 134 16.88 -3.52 10.47
CA THR A 134 16.26 -2.53 11.34
C THR A 134 16.13 -1.16 10.66
N GLN A 135 16.78 -0.97 9.52
CA GLN A 135 16.76 0.30 8.79
C GLN A 135 15.46 0.44 8.00
N VAL A 136 14.72 1.52 8.25
CA VAL A 136 13.58 1.92 7.42
C VAL A 136 14.09 2.87 6.34
N PRO A 137 14.09 2.48 5.06
CA PRO A 137 14.58 3.35 4.00
C PRO A 137 13.66 4.57 3.80
N ALA A 138 14.23 5.75 3.61
CA ALA A 138 13.49 6.96 3.26
C ALA A 138 12.85 6.86 1.85
N ASN A 139 13.48 6.09 0.97
CA ASN A 139 13.01 5.84 -0.39
C ASN A 139 12.55 4.38 -0.52
N ILE A 140 11.24 4.19 -0.60
CA ILE A 140 10.64 2.87 -0.70
C ILE A 140 10.38 2.55 -2.18
N ILE A 141 10.76 1.33 -2.59
CA ILE A 141 10.57 0.86 -3.95
C ILE A 141 9.58 -0.32 -3.92
N TYR A 142 8.57 -0.21 -4.77
CA TYR A 142 7.67 -1.31 -5.10
C TYR A 142 7.85 -1.71 -6.56
N ILE A 143 7.88 -3.00 -6.83
CA ILE A 143 7.62 -3.50 -8.18
C ILE A 143 6.12 -3.54 -8.39
N THR A 144 5.68 -3.29 -9.63
CA THR A 144 4.26 -3.24 -9.99
C THR A 144 4.03 -3.83 -11.39
N ASP A 145 2.84 -4.35 -11.62
CA ASP A 145 2.33 -4.69 -12.95
C ASP A 145 1.64 -3.49 -13.64
N GLY A 146 1.55 -2.36 -12.94
CA GLY A 146 1.04 -1.10 -13.47
C GLY A 146 2.13 -0.17 -14.01
N SER A 147 1.79 1.10 -14.16
CA SER A 147 2.68 2.12 -14.73
C SER A 147 3.76 2.59 -13.75
N ALA A 148 4.93 2.97 -14.30
CA ALA A 148 6.01 3.61 -13.55
C ALA A 148 5.54 4.92 -12.91
N ARG A 149 5.87 5.13 -11.65
CA ARG A 149 5.53 6.35 -10.92
C ARG A 149 6.50 6.61 -9.77
N GLN A 150 6.75 7.87 -9.50
CA GLN A 150 7.39 8.30 -8.26
C GLN A 150 6.51 9.34 -7.57
N VAL A 151 6.29 9.15 -6.27
CA VAL A 151 5.62 10.12 -5.41
C VAL A 151 6.63 10.58 -4.37
N LYS A 152 6.89 11.89 -4.36
CA LYS A 152 7.81 12.52 -3.42
C LYS A 152 7.03 13.18 -2.29
N PHE A 153 7.55 13.05 -1.08
CA PHE A 153 7.01 13.64 0.13
C PHE A 153 8.02 14.62 0.72
N GLY A 154 7.61 15.36 1.73
CA GLY A 154 8.52 16.20 2.50
C GLY A 154 9.72 15.40 3.04
N GLU A 155 10.78 16.09 3.43
CA GLU A 155 11.97 15.50 4.05
C GLU A 155 12.74 14.47 3.19
N GLY A 156 12.64 14.56 1.85
CA GLY A 156 13.34 13.67 0.94
C GLY A 156 12.81 12.24 0.86
N LYS A 157 11.66 11.95 1.47
CA LYS A 157 10.99 10.64 1.40
C LYS A 157 10.34 10.44 0.03
N SER A 158 10.35 9.22 -0.51
CA SER A 158 9.65 8.90 -1.75
C SER A 158 9.15 7.46 -1.79
N ILE A 159 8.09 7.25 -2.57
CA ILE A 159 7.64 5.93 -3.01
C ILE A 159 7.86 5.85 -4.53
N THR A 160 8.56 4.82 -4.98
CA THR A 160 8.80 4.57 -6.40
C THR A 160 8.13 3.25 -6.81
N PHE A 161 7.30 3.31 -7.82
CA PHE A 161 6.70 2.14 -8.46
C PHE A 161 7.50 1.83 -9.73
N ARG A 162 8.11 0.65 -9.78
CA ARG A 162 8.88 0.16 -10.93
C ARG A 162 8.11 -0.94 -11.62
N PRO A 163 7.73 -0.81 -12.89
CA PRO A 163 7.12 -1.90 -13.64
C PRO A 163 8.03 -3.11 -13.65
N SER A 164 7.44 -4.29 -13.47
CA SER A 164 8.13 -5.57 -13.62
C SER A 164 7.65 -6.26 -14.88
N ASN A 165 8.58 -6.63 -15.75
CA ASN A 165 8.30 -7.47 -16.92
C ASN A 165 8.14 -8.95 -16.54
N ASP A 166 8.58 -9.33 -15.35
CA ASP A 166 8.43 -10.69 -14.82
C ASP A 166 7.11 -10.81 -14.06
N LEU A 167 6.07 -11.23 -14.77
CA LEU A 167 4.74 -11.46 -14.19
C LEU A 167 4.74 -12.61 -13.17
N GLY A 168 5.74 -13.49 -13.19
CA GLY A 168 5.92 -14.53 -12.19
C GLY A 168 6.05 -13.98 -10.79
N ASN A 169 6.56 -12.76 -10.62
CA ASN A 169 6.61 -12.10 -9.33
C ASN A 169 5.22 -11.90 -8.69
N PHE A 170 4.15 -11.82 -9.50
CA PHE A 170 2.78 -11.62 -9.04
C PHE A 170 1.94 -12.91 -9.03
N ALA A 171 2.55 -14.07 -9.29
CA ALA A 171 1.88 -15.36 -9.35
C ALA A 171 1.85 -16.10 -7.99
N TYR A 172 2.55 -15.61 -6.98
CA TYR A 172 2.57 -16.21 -5.66
C TYR A 172 1.20 -16.14 -4.98
N GLN A 173 0.80 -17.22 -4.31
CA GLN A 173 -0.40 -17.29 -3.48
C GLN A 173 -0.14 -16.72 -2.10
N SER A 174 1.02 -17.03 -1.52
CA SER A 174 1.45 -16.50 -0.23
C SER A 174 2.26 -15.22 -0.41
N GLN A 175 1.78 -14.14 0.21
CA GLN A 175 2.51 -12.87 0.23
C GLN A 175 3.83 -12.96 0.98
N LEU A 176 3.88 -13.79 2.02
CA LEU A 176 5.11 -13.99 2.76
C LEU A 176 6.15 -14.72 1.92
N MET A 177 5.76 -15.74 1.14
CA MET A 177 6.65 -16.40 0.19
C MET A 177 7.15 -15.43 -0.88
N GLN A 178 6.25 -14.64 -1.45
CA GLN A 178 6.58 -13.61 -2.43
C GLN A 178 7.62 -12.61 -1.89
N LEU A 179 7.36 -12.08 -0.70
CA LEU A 179 8.25 -11.12 -0.03
C LEU A 179 9.61 -11.75 0.31
N ALA A 180 9.60 -12.98 0.82
CA ALA A 180 10.81 -13.73 1.16
C ALA A 180 11.70 -13.97 -0.06
N VAL A 181 11.11 -14.42 -1.17
CA VAL A 181 11.85 -14.64 -2.43
C VAL A 181 12.46 -13.35 -2.96
N LEU A 182 11.73 -12.24 -2.93
CA LEU A 182 12.27 -10.94 -3.36
C LEU A 182 13.36 -10.42 -2.43
N ALA A 183 13.20 -10.58 -1.12
CA ALA A 183 14.23 -10.21 -0.16
C ALA A 183 15.51 -11.06 -0.33
N MET A 184 15.36 -12.38 -0.54
CA MET A 184 16.50 -13.26 -0.81
C MET A 184 17.21 -12.88 -2.13
N ARG A 185 16.47 -12.54 -3.18
CA ARG A 185 17.05 -12.02 -4.43
C ARG A 185 17.85 -10.74 -4.23
N GLU A 186 17.36 -9.84 -3.34
CA GLU A 186 18.05 -8.59 -3.01
C GLU A 186 19.34 -8.83 -2.23
N ILE A 187 19.34 -9.76 -1.27
CA ILE A 187 20.56 -10.14 -0.54
C ILE A 187 21.56 -10.81 -1.47
N GLY A 188 21.08 -11.69 -2.35
CA GLY A 188 21.88 -12.50 -3.26
C GLY A 188 22.39 -13.82 -2.67
N GLU A 189 22.55 -14.81 -3.54
CA GLU A 189 22.93 -16.18 -3.16
C GLU A 189 24.23 -16.27 -2.36
N LYS A 190 25.24 -15.45 -2.74
CA LYS A 190 26.57 -15.48 -2.13
C LYS A 190 26.67 -14.67 -0.84
N THR A 191 25.69 -13.81 -0.56
CA THR A 191 25.73 -12.83 0.51
C THR A 191 24.80 -13.19 1.68
N ILE A 192 23.81 -14.05 1.42
CA ILE A 192 22.84 -14.45 2.44
C ILE A 192 23.51 -15.28 3.52
N THR A 193 23.34 -14.86 4.79
CA THR A 193 23.92 -15.56 5.96
C THR A 193 23.04 -16.70 6.41
N GLU A 194 23.62 -17.67 7.18
CA GLU A 194 22.85 -18.78 7.75
C GLU A 194 21.76 -18.30 8.72
N ASP A 195 22.03 -17.24 9.48
CA ASP A 195 21.02 -16.64 10.38
C ASP A 195 19.83 -16.11 9.60
N GLN A 196 20.07 -15.39 8.49
CA GLN A 196 19.02 -14.88 7.62
C GLN A 196 18.19 -16.00 7.00
N LYS A 197 18.85 -17.07 6.54
CA LYS A 197 18.17 -18.28 6.04
C LYS A 197 17.29 -18.90 7.12
N GLY A 198 17.81 -19.03 8.34
CA GLY A 198 17.09 -19.56 9.50
C GLY A 198 15.85 -18.74 9.84
N ILE A 199 15.98 -17.40 9.88
CA ILE A 199 14.86 -16.50 10.15
C ILE A 199 13.77 -16.66 9.07
N ILE A 200 14.15 -16.64 7.79
CA ILE A 200 13.19 -16.77 6.67
C ILE A 200 12.49 -18.13 6.71
N LYS A 201 13.24 -19.22 6.92
CA LYS A 201 12.66 -20.57 7.04
C LYS A 201 11.64 -20.65 8.17
N ASN A 202 11.99 -20.16 9.35
CA ASN A 202 11.09 -20.16 10.50
C ASN A 202 9.81 -19.38 10.24
N MET A 203 9.92 -18.21 9.59
CA MET A 203 8.76 -17.40 9.22
C MET A 203 7.84 -18.14 8.24
N ILE A 204 8.41 -18.74 7.19
CA ILE A 204 7.64 -19.49 6.20
C ILE A 204 6.97 -20.71 6.85
N THR A 205 7.70 -21.47 7.64
CA THR A 205 7.17 -22.67 8.32
C THR A 205 6.03 -22.32 9.28
N SER A 206 6.09 -21.16 9.93
CA SER A 206 5.10 -20.75 10.93
C SER A 206 3.85 -20.12 10.34
N HIS A 207 3.92 -19.55 9.14
CA HIS A 207 2.85 -18.67 8.61
C HIS A 207 2.37 -19.02 7.20
N VAL A 208 3.03 -19.93 6.50
CA VAL A 208 2.65 -20.35 5.14
C VAL A 208 2.11 -21.77 5.21
N SER A 209 0.91 -21.97 4.67
CA SER A 209 0.33 -23.31 4.59
C SER A 209 1.14 -24.21 3.63
N GLU A 210 1.08 -25.52 3.83
CA GLU A 210 1.77 -26.47 2.95
C GLU A 210 1.30 -26.36 1.49
N GLN A 211 0.03 -26.11 1.29
CA GLN A 211 -0.53 -25.93 -0.06
C GLN A 211 0.04 -24.69 -0.76
N GLU A 212 0.08 -23.54 -0.07
CA GLU A 212 0.68 -22.30 -0.60
C GLU A 212 2.18 -22.50 -0.85
N PHE A 213 2.89 -23.14 0.09
CA PHE A 213 4.31 -23.42 -0.06
C PHE A 213 4.61 -24.26 -1.30
N ASN A 214 3.89 -25.37 -1.49
CA ASN A 214 4.08 -26.27 -2.62
C ASN A 214 3.77 -25.58 -3.97
N HIS A 215 2.78 -24.69 -4.01
CA HIS A 215 2.48 -23.87 -5.18
C HIS A 215 3.61 -22.86 -5.44
N ASP A 216 4.03 -22.13 -4.43
CA ASP A 216 4.88 -20.96 -4.58
C ASP A 216 6.36 -21.31 -4.76
N ILE A 217 6.81 -22.42 -4.15
CA ILE A 217 8.22 -22.82 -4.23
C ILE A 217 8.67 -23.09 -5.67
N VAL A 218 7.76 -23.53 -6.54
CA VAL A 218 8.10 -23.80 -7.95
C VAL A 218 8.40 -22.52 -8.73
N LEU A 219 7.91 -21.38 -8.25
CA LEU A 219 8.14 -20.06 -8.86
C LEU A 219 9.48 -19.44 -8.44
N ALA A 220 10.08 -19.95 -7.36
CA ALA A 220 11.33 -19.40 -6.84
C ALA A 220 12.55 -19.85 -7.70
N PRO A 221 13.63 -19.04 -7.74
CA PRO A 221 14.91 -19.44 -8.32
C PRO A 221 15.45 -20.73 -7.69
N THR A 222 16.22 -21.51 -8.45
CA THR A 222 16.74 -22.82 -8.01
C THR A 222 17.50 -22.73 -6.69
N TRP A 223 18.38 -21.76 -6.51
CA TRP A 223 19.16 -21.61 -5.28
C TRP A 223 18.26 -21.29 -4.05
N ILE A 224 17.18 -20.54 -4.24
CA ILE A 224 16.20 -20.28 -3.17
C ILE A 224 15.42 -21.56 -2.82
N LYS A 225 15.04 -22.34 -3.84
CA LYS A 225 14.42 -23.67 -3.63
C LYS A 225 15.29 -24.52 -2.75
N THR A 226 16.59 -24.63 -3.08
CA THR A 226 17.55 -25.43 -2.31
C THR A 226 17.65 -24.97 -0.85
N ILE A 227 17.56 -23.66 -0.60
CA ILE A 227 17.56 -23.12 0.75
C ILE A 227 16.25 -23.43 1.49
N LEU A 228 15.09 -23.25 0.84
CA LEU A 228 13.78 -23.35 1.49
C LEU A 228 13.23 -24.77 1.56
N GLN A 229 13.61 -25.65 0.62
CA GLN A 229 13.28 -27.07 0.69
C GLN A 229 13.94 -27.69 1.92
N ARG A 230 13.18 -28.51 2.62
CA ARG A 230 13.59 -29.21 3.84
C ARG A 230 14.47 -30.41 3.53
#